data_12798ffb6f6dd33d67c86171ade42fa8
#
_entry.id   12798ffb6f6dd33d67c86171ade42fa8
#
_cell.length_a   1.000
_cell.length_b   1.000
_cell.length_c   1.000
_cell.angle_alpha   90.00
_cell.angle_beta   90.00
_cell.angle_gamma   90.00
#
_symmetry.space_group_name_H-M   'P 1'
#
loop_
_entity.id
_entity.type
_entity.pdbx_description
1 polymer ?
#
loop_
_entity_poly.entity_id
_entity_poly.type
_entity_poly.pdbx_seq_one_letter_code
_entity_poly.pdbx_strand_id
1 'polypeptide(L)'
;MGQVNIIGAGISGLSCAWKLKKLGIDAVVLEESPRAGGVIRTEKINGYLLEWGPNSFQAAPRALEMIEEIGLSEELLAPVPHSPRYVYVNGKLRKFPFGPLGFGGMTRILGELFIRSKSPKDESVGEFFRRRFGRQVHDRLVAPLLTGIYAGNTDNLSIAAVFPRMLEMEQQHGSITGAFLRTFTRRGKATASSSEGRGRRRGTIFSFDNGMETLPSRMAENLNVQYNTGDARIGNGQATVLTVPAYRAAGVLQGKYPKLTQLLENVQYAPMVVAATALPEHSFREPLRGFGFLAPRDQGVHLLGTLFSSALFTGRAPDGQALLTSFVGGAFEPDAVTWSDERIWETVCSELKQVLHTSEMPEPIALLRHTRAIPQYRIGHEQWVAALRLALEETPGLFITANYLEGVSVPACIEQGERTAHAVAEYLRRDA
;
A
#
# COMPACT_ATOMS: atom_id res chain seq x y z
N MET A 1 -1.54 -22.41 -28.93
CA MET A 1 -2.22 -21.31 -28.21
C MET A 1 -1.40 -20.04 -28.44
N GLY A 2 -2.03 -18.90 -28.64
CA GLY A 2 -1.30 -17.66 -28.91
C GLY A 2 -0.67 -17.08 -27.66
N GLN A 3 0.36 -16.28 -27.88
CA GLN A 3 1.17 -15.66 -26.84
C GLN A 3 0.40 -14.47 -26.21
N VAL A 4 0.41 -14.39 -24.88
CA VAL A 4 -0.09 -13.25 -24.10
C VAL A 4 1.06 -12.30 -23.79
N ASN A 5 0.91 -11.01 -24.12
CA ASN A 5 1.88 -9.97 -23.76
C ASN A 5 1.44 -9.26 -22.48
N ILE A 6 2.29 -9.20 -21.48
CA ILE A 6 2.07 -8.50 -20.22
C ILE A 6 3.05 -7.32 -20.16
N ILE A 7 2.56 -6.10 -20.10
CA ILE A 7 3.38 -4.89 -20.05
C ILE A 7 3.55 -4.42 -18.61
N GLY A 8 4.77 -4.59 -18.09
CA GLY A 8 5.19 -4.27 -16.73
C GLY A 8 5.45 -5.50 -15.85
N ALA A 9 6.66 -5.60 -15.30
CA ALA A 9 7.07 -6.64 -14.35
C ALA A 9 6.91 -6.21 -12.88
N GLY A 10 5.93 -5.37 -12.56
CA GLY A 10 5.47 -5.12 -11.20
C GLY A 10 4.72 -6.33 -10.64
N ILE A 11 4.42 -6.33 -9.34
CA ILE A 11 3.79 -7.48 -8.67
C ILE A 11 2.46 -7.90 -9.33
N SER A 12 1.68 -6.96 -9.86
CA SER A 12 0.42 -7.27 -10.58
C SER A 12 0.68 -8.06 -11.87
N GLY A 13 1.68 -7.64 -12.66
CA GLY A 13 2.05 -8.31 -13.92
C GLY A 13 2.65 -9.68 -13.68
N LEU A 14 3.56 -9.80 -12.72
CA LEU A 14 4.17 -11.07 -12.35
C LEU A 14 3.13 -12.06 -11.81
N SER A 15 2.16 -11.60 -11.01
CA SER A 15 1.08 -12.46 -10.51
C SER A 15 0.14 -12.93 -11.62
N CYS A 16 -0.14 -12.05 -12.59
CA CYS A 16 -0.90 -12.42 -13.80
C CYS A 16 -0.14 -13.49 -14.61
N ALA A 17 1.15 -13.25 -14.89
CA ALA A 17 2.00 -14.19 -15.62
C ALA A 17 2.13 -15.55 -14.91
N TRP A 18 2.33 -15.52 -13.59
CA TRP A 18 2.39 -16.73 -12.76
C TRP A 18 1.13 -17.57 -12.88
N LYS A 19 -0.03 -16.91 -12.79
CA LYS A 19 -1.31 -17.59 -12.89
C LYS A 19 -1.57 -18.14 -14.30
N LEU A 20 -1.22 -17.39 -15.35
CA LEU A 20 -1.31 -17.87 -16.75
C LEU A 20 -0.44 -19.11 -16.97
N LYS A 21 0.81 -19.10 -16.48
CA LYS A 21 1.71 -20.27 -16.50
C LYS A 21 1.06 -21.49 -15.84
N LYS A 22 0.42 -21.31 -14.68
CA LYS A 22 -0.31 -22.40 -13.99
C LYS A 22 -1.54 -22.90 -14.77
N LEU A 23 -2.11 -22.06 -15.62
CA LEU A 23 -3.21 -22.43 -16.52
C LEU A 23 -2.72 -23.02 -17.87
N GLY A 24 -1.41 -23.19 -18.05
CA GLY A 24 -0.81 -23.71 -19.28
C GLY A 24 -0.85 -22.74 -20.45
N ILE A 25 -0.91 -21.42 -20.17
CA ILE A 25 -0.96 -20.36 -21.18
C ILE A 25 0.40 -19.65 -21.22
N ASP A 26 1.01 -19.59 -22.42
CA ASP A 26 2.27 -18.90 -22.63
C ASP A 26 2.11 -17.39 -22.56
N ALA A 27 2.92 -16.76 -21.72
CA ALA A 27 2.95 -15.31 -21.56
C ALA A 27 4.39 -14.78 -21.56
N VAL A 28 4.56 -13.59 -22.12
CA VAL A 28 5.81 -12.83 -22.07
C VAL A 28 5.55 -11.56 -21.29
N VAL A 29 6.38 -11.30 -20.28
CA VAL A 29 6.36 -10.06 -19.51
C VAL A 29 7.40 -9.10 -20.10
N LEU A 30 6.97 -7.91 -20.50
CA LEU A 30 7.80 -6.87 -21.07
C LEU A 30 8.03 -5.78 -20.02
N GLU A 31 9.28 -5.56 -19.63
CA GLU A 31 9.67 -4.62 -18.58
C GLU A 31 10.63 -3.55 -19.13
N GLU A 32 10.31 -2.28 -18.87
CA GLU A 32 11.14 -1.14 -19.31
C GLU A 32 12.48 -1.08 -18.58
N SER A 33 12.50 -1.44 -17.30
CA SER A 33 13.69 -1.37 -16.44
C SER A 33 14.57 -2.63 -16.56
N PRO A 34 15.81 -2.59 -16.06
CA PRO A 34 16.69 -3.77 -16.01
C PRO A 34 16.33 -4.75 -14.90
N ARG A 35 15.27 -4.53 -14.11
CA ARG A 35 14.84 -5.36 -12.99
C ARG A 35 13.33 -5.52 -12.92
N ALA A 36 12.87 -6.59 -12.29
CA ALA A 36 11.48 -6.78 -11.92
C ALA A 36 11.15 -6.05 -10.61
N GLY A 37 9.84 -5.94 -10.28
CA GLY A 37 9.35 -5.41 -9.02
C GLY A 37 8.62 -4.08 -9.12
N GLY A 38 8.89 -3.28 -10.15
CA GLY A 38 8.30 -1.94 -10.28
C GLY A 38 8.66 -1.07 -9.08
N VAL A 39 7.65 -0.63 -8.30
CA VAL A 39 7.87 0.19 -7.08
C VAL A 39 8.40 -0.61 -5.89
N ILE A 40 8.33 -1.94 -5.91
CA ILE A 40 8.98 -2.79 -4.90
C ILE A 40 10.47 -2.81 -5.24
N ARG A 41 11.25 -2.12 -4.43
CA ARG A 41 12.71 -1.98 -4.61
C ARG A 41 13.39 -1.97 -3.25
N THR A 42 14.34 -2.87 -3.09
CA THR A 42 15.24 -2.95 -1.94
C THR A 42 16.65 -2.59 -2.37
N GLU A 43 17.36 -1.85 -1.54
CA GLU A 43 18.74 -1.46 -1.80
C GLU A 43 19.60 -1.61 -0.55
N LYS A 44 20.83 -2.12 -0.69
CA LYS A 44 21.80 -2.19 0.40
C LYS A 44 22.83 -1.07 0.25
N ILE A 45 22.87 -0.16 1.23
CA ILE A 45 23.81 0.97 1.25
C ILE A 45 24.53 0.98 2.58
N ASN A 46 25.85 0.90 2.58
CA ASN A 46 26.69 0.95 3.79
C ASN A 46 26.25 -0.01 4.92
N GLY A 47 25.77 -1.21 4.56
CA GLY A 47 25.29 -2.20 5.51
C GLY A 47 23.82 -2.03 5.95
N TYR A 48 23.15 -0.95 5.55
CA TYR A 48 21.71 -0.75 5.75
C TYR A 48 20.92 -1.35 4.60
N LEU A 49 19.78 -1.99 4.92
CA LEU A 49 18.84 -2.49 3.94
C LEU A 49 17.63 -1.56 3.86
N LEU A 50 17.50 -0.83 2.74
CA LEU A 50 16.54 0.22 2.49
C LEU A 50 15.40 -0.29 1.60
N GLU A 51 14.16 0.08 1.96
CA GLU A 51 12.98 -0.17 1.14
C GLU A 51 12.48 1.16 0.53
N TRP A 52 12.45 1.23 -0.78
CA TRP A 52 12.02 2.43 -1.50
C TRP A 52 10.53 2.44 -1.86
N GLY A 53 9.86 1.31 -1.68
CA GLY A 53 8.44 1.12 -1.87
C GLY A 53 7.75 0.60 -0.61
N PRO A 54 6.92 -0.45 -0.72
CA PRO A 54 6.31 -1.09 0.45
C PRO A 54 7.38 -1.77 1.32
N ASN A 55 7.43 -1.42 2.61
CA ASN A 55 8.38 -1.99 3.57
C ASN A 55 7.96 -3.37 4.09
N SER A 56 6.70 -3.73 3.90
CA SER A 56 6.08 -4.98 4.34
C SER A 56 4.75 -5.18 3.64
N PHE A 57 4.16 -6.36 3.79
CA PHE A 57 2.81 -6.67 3.33
C PHE A 57 1.99 -7.36 4.42
N GLN A 58 0.67 -7.21 4.37
CA GLN A 58 -0.24 -7.92 5.27
C GLN A 58 -0.37 -9.39 4.87
N ALA A 59 -0.43 -10.28 5.85
CA ALA A 59 -0.71 -11.69 5.67
C ALA A 59 -2.14 -11.91 5.14
N ALA A 60 -2.32 -11.85 3.84
CA ALA A 60 -3.54 -12.27 3.18
C ALA A 60 -3.40 -13.75 2.72
N PRO A 61 -4.45 -14.57 2.81
CA PRO A 61 -4.36 -15.99 2.48
C PRO A 61 -3.75 -16.25 1.11
N ARG A 62 -4.22 -15.55 0.09
CA ARG A 62 -3.75 -15.75 -1.29
C ARG A 62 -2.28 -15.34 -1.49
N ALA A 63 -1.85 -14.24 -0.85
CA ALA A 63 -0.45 -13.84 -0.93
C ALA A 63 0.48 -14.86 -0.26
N LEU A 64 0.07 -15.43 0.87
CA LEU A 64 0.84 -16.49 1.55
C LEU A 64 0.89 -17.79 0.73
N GLU A 65 -0.22 -18.18 0.11
CA GLU A 65 -0.28 -19.32 -0.80
C GLU A 65 0.68 -19.13 -2.00
N MET A 66 0.69 -17.94 -2.62
CA MET A 66 1.63 -17.63 -3.70
C MET A 66 3.08 -17.70 -3.24
N ILE A 67 3.40 -17.17 -2.05
CA ILE A 67 4.74 -17.23 -1.46
C ILE A 67 5.18 -18.68 -1.24
N GLU A 68 4.28 -19.54 -0.79
CA GLU A 68 4.51 -20.99 -0.66
C GLU A 68 4.74 -21.64 -2.04
N GLU A 69 3.89 -21.32 -3.03
CA GLU A 69 3.99 -21.84 -4.40
C GLU A 69 5.32 -21.52 -5.08
N ILE A 70 5.93 -20.36 -4.77
CA ILE A 70 7.22 -19.93 -5.34
C ILE A 70 8.43 -20.30 -4.45
N GLY A 71 8.19 -21.01 -3.34
CA GLY A 71 9.24 -21.52 -2.46
C GLY A 71 9.89 -20.47 -1.55
N LEU A 72 9.18 -19.40 -1.17
CA LEU A 72 9.69 -18.31 -0.31
C LEU A 72 9.23 -18.39 1.15
N SER A 73 8.57 -19.46 1.58
CA SER A 73 8.00 -19.56 2.93
C SER A 73 9.04 -19.43 4.05
N GLU A 74 10.24 -19.97 3.85
CA GLU A 74 11.33 -19.92 4.83
C GLU A 74 12.05 -18.57 4.90
N GLU A 75 11.92 -17.75 3.83
CA GLU A 75 12.51 -16.41 3.77
C GLU A 75 11.58 -15.33 4.34
N LEU A 76 10.37 -15.71 4.80
CA LEU A 76 9.42 -14.80 5.43
C LEU A 76 9.93 -14.30 6.77
N LEU A 77 10.16 -12.99 6.86
CA LEU A 77 10.57 -12.31 8.07
C LEU A 77 9.35 -11.71 8.80
N ALA A 78 9.05 -12.24 9.98
CA ALA A 78 8.03 -11.68 10.85
C ALA A 78 8.55 -10.44 11.59
N PRO A 79 7.70 -9.47 11.95
CA PRO A 79 8.12 -8.33 12.74
C PRO A 79 8.53 -8.76 14.15
N VAL A 80 9.42 -7.99 14.76
CA VAL A 80 9.79 -8.17 16.17
C VAL A 80 8.51 -8.18 17.03
N PRO A 81 8.35 -9.16 17.93
CA PRO A 81 7.15 -9.27 18.78
C PRO A 81 6.89 -7.99 19.58
N HIS A 82 5.60 -7.69 19.80
CA HIS A 82 5.19 -6.50 20.56
C HIS A 82 5.67 -5.17 19.98
N SER A 83 5.59 -5.02 18.65
CA SER A 83 5.91 -3.77 17.95
C SER A 83 4.70 -2.81 17.95
N PRO A 84 4.56 -1.92 18.95
CA PRO A 84 3.47 -0.97 19.00
C PRO A 84 3.57 0.05 17.87
N ARG A 85 2.41 0.56 17.45
CA ARG A 85 2.33 1.72 16.55
C ARG A 85 2.11 2.98 17.36
N TYR A 86 2.66 4.08 16.91
CA TYR A 86 2.54 5.36 17.61
C TYR A 86 1.89 6.42 16.73
N VAL A 87 1.32 7.43 17.39
CA VAL A 87 0.93 8.69 16.76
C VAL A 87 1.58 9.81 17.55
N TYR A 88 2.21 10.74 16.86
CA TYR A 88 2.83 11.92 17.48
C TYR A 88 1.74 12.96 17.79
N VAL A 89 1.52 13.24 19.05
CA VAL A 89 0.47 14.16 19.52
C VAL A 89 0.98 14.99 20.70
N ASN A 90 0.91 16.31 20.57
CA ASN A 90 1.30 17.27 21.61
C ASN A 90 2.72 16.99 22.15
N GLY A 91 3.69 16.88 21.26
CA GLY A 91 5.09 16.67 21.59
C GLY A 91 5.47 15.27 22.10
N LYS A 92 4.58 14.27 22.01
CA LYS A 92 4.80 12.93 22.55
C LYS A 92 4.30 11.82 21.62
N LEU A 93 5.00 10.70 21.60
CA LEU A 93 4.54 9.48 20.95
C LEU A 93 3.48 8.77 21.82
N ARG A 94 2.28 8.62 21.29
CA ARG A 94 1.14 7.96 21.95
C ARG A 94 0.84 6.63 21.28
N LYS A 95 0.71 5.55 22.06
CA LYS A 95 0.41 4.21 21.52
C LYS A 95 -0.98 4.19 20.84
N PHE A 96 -1.00 3.76 19.59
CA PHE A 96 -2.23 3.54 18.82
C PHE A 96 -2.95 2.27 19.33
N PRO A 97 -4.30 2.21 19.33
CA PRO A 97 -5.22 3.24 18.81
C PRO A 97 -5.71 4.24 19.87
N PHE A 98 -5.68 3.91 21.15
CA PHE A 98 -6.38 4.70 22.18
C PHE A 98 -5.53 5.82 22.78
N GLY A 99 -4.22 5.70 22.78
CA GLY A 99 -3.32 6.69 23.36
C GLY A 99 -3.45 8.12 22.80
N PRO A 100 -3.74 8.33 21.50
CA PRO A 100 -3.96 9.65 20.92
C PRO A 100 -5.30 10.29 21.28
N LEU A 101 -6.27 9.51 21.80
CA LEU A 101 -7.62 9.97 22.10
C LEU A 101 -7.74 10.47 23.53
N GLY A 102 -8.45 11.58 23.71
CA GLY A 102 -8.93 12.04 25.00
C GLY A 102 -10.30 11.42 25.36
N PHE A 103 -10.80 11.79 26.53
CA PHE A 103 -12.10 11.31 27.02
C PHE A 103 -13.24 11.54 26.02
N GLY A 104 -13.30 12.73 25.39
CA GLY A 104 -14.33 13.05 24.39
C GLY A 104 -14.29 12.15 23.14
N GLY A 105 -13.09 11.75 22.69
CA GLY A 105 -12.97 10.79 21.58
C GLY A 105 -13.47 9.40 21.95
N MET A 106 -13.17 8.94 23.17
CA MET A 106 -13.62 7.65 23.66
C MET A 106 -15.14 7.60 23.82
N THR A 107 -15.75 8.61 24.42
CA THR A 107 -17.23 8.70 24.57
C THR A 107 -17.91 8.81 23.22
N ARG A 108 -17.29 9.48 22.23
CA ARG A 108 -17.85 9.59 20.87
C ARG A 108 -17.86 8.26 20.13
N ILE A 109 -16.85 7.39 20.34
CA ILE A 109 -16.85 6.02 19.77
C ILE A 109 -18.03 5.22 20.31
N LEU A 110 -18.29 5.30 21.61
CA LEU A 110 -19.46 4.63 22.22
C LEU A 110 -20.78 5.26 21.74
N GLY A 111 -20.82 6.57 21.60
CA GLY A 111 -21.99 7.31 21.11
C GLY A 111 -22.33 7.04 19.63
N GLU A 112 -21.44 6.40 18.87
CA GLU A 112 -21.68 6.05 17.48
C GLU A 112 -22.90 5.13 17.31
N LEU A 113 -23.19 4.29 18.29
CA LEU A 113 -24.38 3.42 18.32
C LEU A 113 -25.71 4.19 18.14
N PHE A 114 -25.76 5.45 18.54
CA PHE A 114 -26.97 6.27 18.53
C PHE A 114 -27.08 7.18 17.30
N ILE A 115 -26.09 7.14 16.39
CA ILE A 115 -26.08 7.99 15.21
C ILE A 115 -26.94 7.34 14.13
N ARG A 116 -28.03 8.02 13.78
CA ARG A 116 -28.99 7.55 12.76
C ARG A 116 -28.71 8.04 11.34
N SER A 117 -27.80 8.98 11.15
CA SER A 117 -27.45 9.47 9.81
C SER A 117 -26.77 8.38 9.00
N LYS A 118 -27.20 8.19 7.76
CA LYS A 118 -26.57 7.28 6.81
C LYS A 118 -25.77 8.06 5.76
N SER A 119 -24.72 7.45 5.27
CA SER A 119 -23.94 7.97 4.17
C SER A 119 -24.75 8.00 2.88
N PRO A 120 -24.61 9.01 2.02
CA PRO A 120 -24.91 8.88 0.59
C PRO A 120 -24.07 7.73 0.00
N LYS A 121 -24.32 7.33 -1.24
CA LYS A 121 -23.60 6.21 -1.88
C LYS A 121 -22.09 6.34 -1.85
N ASP A 122 -21.58 7.56 -1.97
CA ASP A 122 -20.15 7.87 -1.83
C ASP A 122 -19.98 9.25 -1.19
N GLU A 123 -19.15 9.31 -0.16
CA GLU A 123 -18.73 10.54 0.51
C GLU A 123 -17.23 10.44 0.80
N SER A 124 -16.60 11.53 1.23
CA SER A 124 -15.20 11.44 1.62
C SER A 124 -15.00 10.63 2.90
N VAL A 125 -13.85 9.97 3.02
CA VAL A 125 -13.47 9.30 4.28
C VAL A 125 -13.51 10.29 5.44
N GLY A 126 -13.05 11.53 5.22
CA GLY A 126 -13.06 12.57 6.25
C GLY A 126 -14.47 12.90 6.74
N GLU A 127 -15.44 13.11 5.82
CA GLU A 127 -16.85 13.36 6.19
C GLU A 127 -17.46 12.19 6.92
N PHE A 128 -17.24 10.95 6.41
CA PHE A 128 -17.74 9.73 7.02
C PHE A 128 -17.30 9.60 8.48
N PHE A 129 -15.98 9.67 8.74
CA PHE A 129 -15.46 9.45 10.09
C PHE A 129 -15.79 10.61 11.03
N ARG A 130 -15.77 11.88 10.57
CA ARG A 130 -16.20 13.02 11.39
C ARG A 130 -17.67 12.92 11.76
N ARG A 131 -18.52 12.49 10.85
CA ARG A 131 -19.95 12.30 11.09
C ARG A 131 -20.21 11.16 12.09
N ARG A 132 -19.55 10.01 11.90
CA ARG A 132 -19.77 8.82 12.74
C ARG A 132 -19.02 8.88 14.06
N PHE A 133 -17.75 9.17 14.04
CA PHE A 133 -16.85 9.05 15.20
C PHE A 133 -16.34 10.39 15.75
N GLY A 134 -16.65 11.50 15.07
CA GLY A 134 -16.24 12.85 15.46
C GLY A 134 -14.83 13.23 15.04
N ARG A 135 -14.53 14.54 15.16
CA ARG A 135 -13.25 15.11 14.68
C ARG A 135 -12.03 14.47 15.33
N GLN A 136 -12.04 14.24 16.65
CA GLN A 136 -10.85 13.73 17.33
C GLN A 136 -10.43 12.35 16.85
N VAL A 137 -11.38 11.44 16.59
CA VAL A 137 -11.09 10.10 16.04
C VAL A 137 -10.58 10.24 14.60
N HIS A 138 -11.22 11.08 13.80
CA HIS A 138 -10.76 11.34 12.45
C HIS A 138 -9.33 11.91 12.45
N ASP A 139 -9.08 13.02 13.14
CA ASP A 139 -7.83 13.77 13.05
C ASP A 139 -6.64 13.05 13.71
N ARG A 140 -6.89 12.24 14.76
CA ARG A 140 -5.84 11.56 15.53
C ARG A 140 -5.59 10.11 15.13
N LEU A 141 -6.56 9.43 14.49
CA LEU A 141 -6.42 8.04 14.12
C LEU A 141 -6.54 7.81 12.61
N VAL A 142 -7.64 8.27 12.00
CA VAL A 142 -7.98 7.91 10.62
C VAL A 142 -7.13 8.69 9.61
N ALA A 143 -7.05 10.00 9.76
CA ALA A 143 -6.30 10.83 8.83
C ALA A 143 -4.80 10.45 8.82
N PRO A 144 -4.10 10.31 9.97
CA PRO A 144 -2.71 9.85 9.95
C PRO A 144 -2.53 8.45 9.37
N LEU A 145 -3.46 7.51 9.67
CA LEU A 145 -3.41 6.16 9.12
C LEU A 145 -3.49 6.17 7.59
N LEU A 146 -4.43 6.91 7.03
CA LEU A 146 -4.60 7.00 5.58
C LEU A 146 -3.49 7.81 4.91
N THR A 147 -2.95 8.82 5.58
CA THR A 147 -1.74 9.49 5.11
C THR A 147 -0.58 8.50 5.03
N GLY A 148 -0.44 7.57 5.99
CA GLY A 148 0.57 6.51 5.94
C GLY A 148 0.36 5.46 4.85
N ILE A 149 -0.88 5.24 4.37
CA ILE A 149 -1.21 4.24 3.35
C ILE A 149 -1.28 4.84 1.95
N TYR A 150 -1.96 5.98 1.81
CA TYR A 150 -2.25 6.63 0.53
C TYR A 150 -1.44 7.91 0.28
N ALA A 151 -0.72 8.40 1.28
CA ALA A 151 -0.15 9.76 1.29
C ALA A 151 -1.21 10.82 0.91
N GLY A 152 -2.50 10.51 1.15
CA GLY A 152 -3.67 11.19 0.63
C GLY A 152 -4.35 12.10 1.65
N ASN A 153 -5.21 12.99 1.13
CA ASN A 153 -6.12 13.78 1.94
C ASN A 153 -7.46 13.04 2.09
N THR A 154 -7.85 12.74 3.33
CA THR A 154 -9.10 12.05 3.64
C THR A 154 -10.35 12.77 3.16
N ASP A 155 -10.28 14.09 2.93
CA ASP A 155 -11.40 14.87 2.40
C ASP A 155 -11.64 14.66 0.90
N ASN A 156 -10.68 14.06 0.21
CA ASN A 156 -10.76 13.74 -1.20
C ASN A 156 -10.91 12.25 -1.48
N LEU A 157 -10.57 11.39 -0.51
CA LEU A 157 -10.62 9.93 -0.68
C LEU A 157 -12.04 9.40 -0.49
N SER A 158 -12.49 8.52 -1.38
CA SER A 158 -13.80 7.86 -1.34
C SER A 158 -13.87 6.83 -0.22
N ILE A 159 -14.91 6.90 0.62
CA ILE A 159 -15.19 5.88 1.63
C ILE A 159 -15.52 4.54 0.99
N ALA A 160 -16.25 4.55 -0.12
CA ALA A 160 -16.65 3.35 -0.86
C ALA A 160 -15.43 2.58 -1.40
N ALA A 161 -14.45 3.30 -1.93
CA ALA A 161 -13.24 2.69 -2.50
C ALA A 161 -12.20 2.30 -1.45
N VAL A 162 -12.05 3.07 -0.35
CA VAL A 162 -11.02 2.85 0.68
C VAL A 162 -11.48 1.90 1.78
N PHE A 163 -12.73 2.02 2.22
CA PHE A 163 -13.32 1.24 3.30
C PHE A 163 -14.71 0.67 2.94
N PRO A 164 -14.87 -0.08 1.86
CA PRO A 164 -16.18 -0.58 1.39
C PRO A 164 -16.94 -1.32 2.50
N ARG A 165 -16.24 -2.13 3.29
CA ARG A 165 -16.84 -2.87 4.41
C ARG A 165 -17.42 -1.99 5.51
N MET A 166 -16.83 -0.81 5.77
CA MET A 166 -17.37 0.12 6.76
C MET A 166 -18.66 0.76 6.26
N LEU A 167 -18.69 1.12 4.97
CA LEU A 167 -19.88 1.63 4.32
C LEU A 167 -21.00 0.59 4.31
N GLU A 168 -20.70 -0.65 3.96
CA GLU A 168 -21.64 -1.78 4.02
C GLU A 168 -22.19 -2.01 5.44
N MET A 169 -21.33 -1.99 6.47
CA MET A 169 -21.75 -2.12 7.87
C MET A 169 -22.72 -1.01 8.28
N GLU A 170 -22.46 0.23 7.88
CA GLU A 170 -23.36 1.35 8.13
C GLU A 170 -24.70 1.13 7.43
N GLN A 171 -24.70 0.75 6.16
CA GLN A 171 -25.89 0.57 5.35
C GLN A 171 -26.78 -0.58 5.89
N GLN A 172 -26.14 -1.70 6.24
CA GLN A 172 -26.86 -2.92 6.70
C GLN A 172 -27.29 -2.85 8.14
N HIS A 173 -26.46 -2.24 9.02
CA HIS A 173 -26.67 -2.32 10.48
C HIS A 173 -26.94 -0.96 11.12
N GLY A 174 -26.81 0.14 10.38
CA GLY A 174 -27.01 1.50 10.88
C GLY A 174 -25.91 1.98 11.84
N SER A 175 -25.03 1.09 12.33
CA SER A 175 -23.92 1.37 13.24
C SER A 175 -22.75 0.44 13.00
N ILE A 176 -21.56 0.98 12.91
CA ILE A 176 -20.30 0.23 12.75
C ILE A 176 -19.94 -0.44 14.10
N THR A 177 -20.00 0.33 15.19
CA THR A 177 -19.75 -0.20 16.55
C THR A 177 -20.72 -1.32 16.90
N GLY A 178 -22.00 -1.17 16.56
CA GLY A 178 -23.02 -2.20 16.75
C GLY A 178 -22.77 -3.45 15.93
N ALA A 179 -22.33 -3.33 14.68
CA ALA A 179 -21.94 -4.44 13.82
C ALA A 179 -20.75 -5.22 14.41
N PHE A 180 -19.72 -4.51 14.90
CA PHE A 180 -18.58 -5.12 15.59
C PHE A 180 -19.01 -5.88 16.85
N LEU A 181 -19.80 -5.27 17.72
CA LEU A 181 -20.29 -5.92 18.95
C LEU A 181 -21.08 -7.21 18.65
N ARG A 182 -21.96 -7.17 17.64
CA ARG A 182 -22.71 -8.37 17.20
C ARG A 182 -21.81 -9.48 16.69
N THR A 183 -20.71 -9.13 16.00
CA THR A 183 -19.74 -10.10 15.50
C THR A 183 -18.99 -10.77 16.65
N PHE A 184 -18.62 -10.03 17.69
CA PHE A 184 -17.98 -10.57 18.89
C PHE A 184 -18.91 -11.49 19.68
N THR A 185 -20.18 -11.11 19.87
CA THR A 185 -21.16 -11.94 20.59
C THR A 185 -21.51 -13.23 19.85
N ARG A 186 -21.51 -13.24 18.52
CA ARG A 186 -21.71 -14.45 17.71
C ARG A 186 -20.50 -15.38 17.71
N ARG A 187 -19.26 -14.85 17.72
CA ARG A 187 -18.04 -15.66 17.83
C ARG A 187 -17.87 -16.34 19.19
N GLY A 188 -18.39 -15.76 20.27
CA GLY A 188 -18.39 -16.38 21.61
C GLY A 188 -19.29 -17.60 21.70
N LYS A 189 -20.17 -17.86 20.72
CA LYS A 189 -21.05 -19.05 20.66
C LYS A 189 -20.61 -20.11 19.64
N ALA A 190 -19.62 -19.83 18.81
CA ALA A 190 -19.03 -20.81 17.89
C ALA A 190 -17.81 -21.40 18.58
N THR A 191 -17.97 -22.59 19.10
CA THR A 191 -16.96 -23.43 19.73
C THR A 191 -15.64 -23.43 19.01
N ALA A 192 -14.57 -23.35 19.81
CA ALA A 192 -13.20 -23.64 19.42
C ALA A 192 -13.11 -25.04 18.80
N SER A 193 -13.16 -25.11 17.48
CA SER A 193 -12.77 -26.31 16.76
C SER A 193 -11.94 -25.93 15.52
N SER A 194 -10.70 -26.39 15.60
CA SER A 194 -9.81 -26.70 14.48
C SER A 194 -9.48 -25.60 13.47
N SER A 195 -8.46 -24.79 13.79
CA SER A 195 -7.45 -24.35 12.81
C SER A 195 -6.26 -23.67 13.52
N GLU A 196 -5.45 -24.45 14.21
CA GLU A 196 -4.31 -23.95 15.00
C GLU A 196 -3.16 -23.36 14.19
N GLY A 197 -3.13 -23.47 12.87
CA GLY A 197 -2.07 -22.95 12.02
C GLY A 197 -2.43 -21.69 11.22
N ARG A 198 -3.62 -21.61 10.64
CA ARG A 198 -4.02 -20.54 9.68
C ARG A 198 -4.63 -19.29 10.34
N GLY A 199 -5.19 -19.40 11.52
CA GLY A 199 -5.87 -18.28 12.21
C GLY A 199 -4.92 -17.25 12.84
N ARG A 200 -3.70 -17.66 13.23
CA ARG A 200 -2.71 -16.82 13.92
C ARG A 200 -2.02 -15.79 13.03
N ARG A 201 -2.07 -15.96 11.69
CA ARG A 201 -1.38 -15.07 10.74
C ARG A 201 -2.24 -13.91 10.22
N ARG A 202 -3.56 -13.90 10.45
CA ARG A 202 -4.44 -12.80 10.01
C ARG A 202 -4.11 -11.50 10.74
N GLY A 203 -3.83 -10.44 9.98
CA GLY A 203 -3.48 -9.11 10.51
C GLY A 203 -2.00 -8.93 10.86
N THR A 204 -1.17 -9.99 10.75
CA THR A 204 0.29 -9.91 10.84
C THR A 204 0.83 -9.32 9.54
N ILE A 205 1.91 -8.57 9.63
CA ILE A 205 2.69 -8.13 8.48
C ILE A 205 3.92 -9.02 8.32
N PHE A 206 4.45 -9.09 7.11
CA PHE A 206 5.69 -9.79 6.80
C PHE A 206 6.57 -8.94 5.88
N SER A 207 7.86 -9.19 5.94
CA SER A 207 8.86 -8.81 4.96
C SER A 207 9.67 -10.05 4.57
N PHE A 208 10.83 -9.88 3.96
CA PHE A 208 11.78 -10.96 3.67
C PHE A 208 13.15 -10.59 4.21
N ASP A 209 14.01 -11.57 4.50
CA ASP A 209 15.35 -11.35 5.05
C ASP A 209 16.18 -10.41 4.17
N ASN A 210 16.11 -10.58 2.86
CA ASN A 210 16.80 -9.73 1.88
C ASN A 210 15.94 -8.57 1.35
N GLY A 211 14.82 -8.23 2.02
CA GLY A 211 13.93 -7.15 1.64
C GLY A 211 12.79 -7.56 0.73
N MET A 212 11.90 -6.62 0.51
CA MET A 212 10.65 -6.85 -0.24
C MET A 212 10.86 -7.22 -1.71
N GLU A 213 11.97 -6.81 -2.32
CA GLU A 213 12.31 -7.13 -3.72
C GLU A 213 12.55 -8.63 -3.94
N THR A 214 12.79 -9.40 -2.88
CA THR A 214 12.89 -10.88 -2.94
C THR A 214 11.68 -11.52 -3.62
N LEU A 215 10.47 -11.03 -3.32
CA LEU A 215 9.22 -11.59 -3.88
C LEU A 215 9.14 -11.43 -5.41
N PRO A 216 9.17 -10.21 -5.98
CA PRO A 216 9.10 -10.06 -7.43
C PRO A 216 10.30 -10.65 -8.16
N SER A 217 11.50 -10.65 -7.59
CA SER A 217 12.69 -11.26 -8.19
C SER A 217 12.54 -12.77 -8.34
N ARG A 218 12.12 -13.48 -7.27
CA ARG A 218 11.86 -14.90 -7.31
C ARG A 218 10.75 -15.27 -8.30
N MET A 219 9.71 -14.46 -8.41
CA MET A 219 8.66 -14.68 -9.41
C MET A 219 9.22 -14.55 -10.83
N ALA A 220 10.02 -13.52 -11.09
CA ALA A 220 10.59 -13.24 -12.40
C ALA A 220 11.56 -14.35 -12.88
N GLU A 221 12.35 -14.94 -11.98
CA GLU A 221 13.24 -16.09 -12.29
C GLU A 221 12.51 -17.29 -12.90
N ASN A 222 11.23 -17.43 -12.58
CA ASN A 222 10.39 -18.54 -13.03
C ASN A 222 9.48 -18.20 -14.21
N LEU A 223 9.60 -17.00 -14.78
CA LEU A 223 8.73 -16.47 -15.83
C LEU A 223 9.56 -16.02 -17.03
N ASN A 224 8.92 -15.90 -18.18
CA ASN A 224 9.55 -15.31 -19.36
C ASN A 224 9.47 -13.79 -19.28
N VAL A 225 10.48 -13.16 -18.69
CA VAL A 225 10.57 -11.69 -18.53
C VAL A 225 11.64 -11.14 -19.47
N GLN A 226 11.25 -10.18 -20.29
CA GLN A 226 12.15 -9.43 -21.16
C GLN A 226 12.35 -8.03 -20.59
N TYR A 227 13.58 -7.72 -20.21
CA TYR A 227 13.96 -6.43 -19.63
C TYR A 227 14.41 -5.43 -20.69
N ASN A 228 14.47 -4.15 -20.34
CA ASN A 228 14.90 -3.04 -21.21
C ASN A 228 14.04 -2.92 -22.48
N THR A 229 12.75 -3.24 -22.39
CA THR A 229 11.80 -3.20 -23.52
C THR A 229 11.02 -1.88 -23.56
N GLY A 230 11.73 -0.72 -23.58
CA GLY A 230 11.16 0.63 -23.43
C GLY A 230 10.08 1.03 -24.45
N ASP A 231 9.99 0.34 -25.59
CA ASP A 231 8.95 0.52 -26.60
C ASP A 231 7.90 -0.61 -26.61
N ALA A 232 7.60 -1.17 -25.43
CA ALA A 232 6.55 -2.20 -25.31
C ALA A 232 5.22 -1.64 -25.83
N ARG A 233 4.93 -1.91 -27.11
CA ARG A 233 3.66 -1.57 -27.76
C ARG A 233 2.67 -2.72 -27.57
N ILE A 234 1.39 -2.40 -27.74
CA ILE A 234 0.37 -3.44 -27.89
C ILE A 234 0.81 -4.30 -29.06
N GLY A 235 1.35 -5.48 -28.75
CA GLY A 235 2.00 -6.36 -29.71
C GLY A 235 0.99 -7.22 -30.48
N ASN A 236 1.53 -8.05 -31.38
CA ASN A 236 0.76 -9.00 -32.20
C ASN A 236 0.30 -10.26 -31.42
N GLY A 237 0.30 -10.23 -30.06
CA GLY A 237 -0.23 -11.31 -29.24
C GLY A 237 -1.76 -11.38 -29.33
N GLN A 238 -2.32 -12.55 -29.02
CA GLN A 238 -3.78 -12.73 -28.98
C GLN A 238 -4.41 -11.91 -27.83
N ALA A 239 -3.68 -11.63 -26.76
CA ALA A 239 -4.12 -10.77 -25.69
C ALA A 239 -2.96 -9.90 -25.15
N THR A 240 -3.28 -8.70 -24.67
CA THR A 240 -2.35 -7.79 -24.01
C THR A 240 -2.89 -7.40 -22.64
N VAL A 241 -2.03 -7.50 -21.60
CA VAL A 241 -2.35 -7.08 -20.25
C VAL A 241 -1.46 -5.90 -19.85
N LEU A 242 -2.05 -4.74 -19.59
CA LEU A 242 -1.33 -3.57 -19.08
C LEU A 242 -1.30 -3.62 -17.55
N THR A 243 -0.10 -3.61 -16.95
CA THR A 243 0.10 -3.70 -15.50
C THR A 243 0.96 -2.56 -14.95
N VAL A 244 1.22 -1.57 -15.78
CA VAL A 244 2.00 -0.38 -15.49
C VAL A 244 1.12 0.72 -14.84
N PRO A 245 1.70 1.76 -14.20
CA PRO A 245 0.95 2.89 -13.68
C PRO A 245 0.05 3.54 -14.73
N ALA A 246 -1.08 4.13 -14.31
CA ALA A 246 -2.11 4.65 -15.21
C ALA A 246 -1.55 5.63 -16.27
N TYR A 247 -0.65 6.53 -15.89
CA TYR A 247 -0.01 7.48 -16.81
C TYR A 247 0.91 6.80 -17.84
N ARG A 248 1.50 5.65 -17.52
CA ARG A 248 2.26 4.84 -18.48
C ARG A 248 1.32 4.07 -19.39
N ALA A 249 0.26 3.47 -18.84
CA ALA A 249 -0.76 2.79 -19.62
C ALA A 249 -1.43 3.74 -20.61
N ALA A 250 -1.73 4.98 -20.20
CA ALA A 250 -2.23 6.02 -21.11
C ALA A 250 -1.27 6.27 -22.29
N GLY A 251 0.04 6.37 -22.03
CA GLY A 251 1.05 6.53 -23.08
C GLY A 251 1.08 5.36 -24.07
N VAL A 252 0.99 4.12 -23.58
CA VAL A 252 0.93 2.91 -24.43
C VAL A 252 -0.32 2.89 -25.32
N LEU A 253 -1.46 3.43 -24.82
CA LEU A 253 -2.74 3.46 -25.52
C LEU A 253 -2.95 4.69 -26.39
N GLN A 254 -2.08 5.70 -26.26
CA GLN A 254 -2.20 6.97 -26.95
C GLN A 254 -2.30 6.80 -28.48
N GLY A 255 -3.23 7.53 -29.09
CA GLY A 255 -3.49 7.49 -30.53
C GLY A 255 -4.30 6.27 -31.02
N LYS A 256 -4.35 5.18 -30.26
CA LYS A 256 -5.11 3.98 -30.66
C LYS A 256 -6.46 3.84 -29.92
N TYR A 257 -6.50 4.22 -28.63
CA TYR A 257 -7.67 4.07 -27.76
C TYR A 257 -7.96 5.35 -26.96
N PRO A 258 -8.48 6.43 -27.60
CA PRO A 258 -8.57 7.75 -26.99
C PRO A 258 -9.43 7.79 -25.72
N LYS A 259 -10.53 7.02 -25.67
CA LYS A 259 -11.42 6.92 -24.50
C LYS A 259 -10.70 6.32 -23.29
N LEU A 260 -9.94 5.23 -23.48
CA LEU A 260 -9.15 4.61 -22.44
C LEU A 260 -8.00 5.53 -21.99
N THR A 261 -7.30 6.16 -22.94
CA THR A 261 -6.23 7.12 -22.66
C THR A 261 -6.73 8.23 -21.74
N GLN A 262 -7.84 8.88 -22.09
CA GLN A 262 -8.43 9.96 -21.30
C GLN A 262 -8.82 9.50 -19.86
N LEU A 263 -9.42 8.31 -19.74
CA LEU A 263 -9.77 7.77 -18.42
C LEU A 263 -8.52 7.55 -17.55
N LEU A 264 -7.46 7.00 -18.12
CA LEU A 264 -6.22 6.71 -17.40
C LEU A 264 -5.42 7.97 -17.03
N GLU A 265 -5.42 9.00 -17.86
CA GLU A 265 -4.80 10.30 -17.58
C GLU A 265 -5.43 11.02 -16.39
N ASN A 266 -6.70 10.75 -16.09
CA ASN A 266 -7.42 11.33 -14.95
C ASN A 266 -7.02 10.73 -13.59
N VAL A 267 -6.24 9.64 -13.55
CA VAL A 267 -5.79 9.03 -12.30
C VAL A 267 -4.72 9.91 -11.65
N GLN A 268 -5.06 10.46 -10.51
CA GLN A 268 -4.14 11.28 -9.73
C GLN A 268 -3.26 10.43 -8.83
N TYR A 269 -2.02 10.87 -8.63
CA TYR A 269 -1.05 10.24 -7.74
C TYR A 269 -0.55 11.26 -6.72
N ALA A 270 -0.45 10.85 -5.47
CA ALA A 270 0.24 11.64 -4.47
C ALA A 270 1.76 11.48 -4.65
N PRO A 271 2.54 12.56 -4.69
CA PRO A 271 4.00 12.48 -4.70
C PRO A 271 4.53 12.19 -3.29
N MET A 272 5.75 11.66 -3.18
CA MET A 272 6.36 11.38 -1.88
C MET A 272 7.88 11.36 -1.96
N VAL A 273 8.52 11.86 -0.92
CA VAL A 273 9.94 11.65 -0.64
C VAL A 273 10.07 10.58 0.43
N VAL A 274 10.90 9.59 0.16
CA VAL A 274 11.32 8.56 1.13
C VAL A 274 12.74 8.88 1.53
N ALA A 275 12.99 9.12 2.82
CA ALA A 275 14.30 9.47 3.36
C ALA A 275 14.72 8.43 4.41
N ALA A 276 15.86 7.79 4.19
CA ALA A 276 16.48 6.85 5.11
C ALA A 276 17.54 7.55 5.95
N THR A 277 17.45 7.43 7.26
CA THR A 277 18.42 8.00 8.21
C THR A 277 18.87 6.95 9.21
N ALA A 278 20.09 7.12 9.71
CA ALA A 278 20.65 6.30 10.77
C ALA A 278 20.85 7.08 12.06
N LEU A 279 20.85 6.34 13.16
CA LEU A 279 21.23 6.82 14.50
C LEU A 279 21.90 5.69 15.26
N PRO A 280 22.95 5.98 16.04
CA PRO A 280 23.46 5.02 17.01
C PRO A 280 22.36 4.69 18.03
N GLU A 281 22.23 3.42 18.40
CA GLU A 281 21.16 2.99 19.34
C GLU A 281 21.28 3.68 20.71
N HIS A 282 22.47 4.05 21.14
CA HIS A 282 22.68 4.79 22.39
C HIS A 282 22.16 6.24 22.37
N SER A 283 21.83 6.78 21.18
CA SER A 283 21.22 8.11 21.04
C SER A 283 19.78 8.18 21.58
N PHE A 284 19.13 7.03 21.74
CA PHE A 284 17.78 6.94 22.30
C PHE A 284 17.83 6.78 23.83
N ARG A 285 16.96 7.51 24.55
CA ARG A 285 16.83 7.37 26.01
C ARG A 285 16.39 5.97 26.44
N GLU A 286 15.56 5.33 25.63
CA GLU A 286 15.11 3.95 25.79
C GLU A 286 15.28 3.24 24.44
N PRO A 287 15.55 1.92 24.41
CA PRO A 287 15.69 1.18 23.16
C PRO A 287 14.52 1.45 22.22
N LEU A 288 14.81 1.79 20.96
CA LEU A 288 13.81 2.03 19.95
C LEU A 288 12.98 0.77 19.74
N ARG A 289 11.65 0.87 19.96
CA ARG A 289 10.72 -0.26 19.83
C ARG A 289 9.47 0.16 19.10
N GLY A 290 8.98 -0.72 18.24
CA GLY A 290 7.70 -0.53 17.59
C GLY A 290 7.79 -0.48 16.07
N PHE A 291 6.62 -0.29 15.47
CA PHE A 291 6.46 -0.18 14.03
C PHE A 291 7.01 1.16 13.50
N GLY A 292 6.80 2.21 14.30
CA GLY A 292 7.05 3.59 13.90
C GLY A 292 5.94 4.51 14.39
N PHE A 293 5.95 5.73 13.90
CA PHE A 293 4.91 6.71 14.22
C PHE A 293 4.29 7.34 12.97
N LEU A 294 3.07 7.79 13.13
CA LEU A 294 2.36 8.67 12.20
C LEU A 294 2.23 10.06 12.81
N ALA A 295 2.29 11.10 12.00
CA ALA A 295 2.16 12.47 12.45
C ALA A 295 0.87 13.11 11.87
N PRO A 296 -0.13 13.45 12.72
CA PRO A 296 -1.24 14.29 12.30
C PRO A 296 -0.75 15.65 11.81
N ARG A 297 -1.40 16.23 10.81
CA ARG A 297 -0.95 17.46 10.14
C ARG A 297 -0.94 18.71 11.04
N ASP A 298 -1.71 18.71 12.13
CA ASP A 298 -1.79 19.79 13.10
C ASP A 298 -0.67 19.79 14.17
N GLN A 299 0.34 18.91 14.01
CA GLN A 299 1.42 18.77 15.00
C GLN A 299 2.67 19.61 14.68
N GLY A 300 2.65 20.40 13.60
CA GLY A 300 3.75 21.31 13.23
C GLY A 300 5.01 20.58 12.72
N VAL A 301 4.83 19.39 12.14
CA VAL A 301 5.90 18.65 11.47
C VAL A 301 5.51 18.33 10.02
N HIS A 302 6.50 18.30 9.14
CA HIS A 302 6.35 17.93 7.73
C HIS A 302 6.31 16.42 7.52
N LEU A 303 6.90 15.66 8.45
CA LEU A 303 6.87 14.20 8.41
C LEU A 303 5.43 13.69 8.39
N LEU A 304 5.09 12.85 7.42
CA LEU A 304 3.84 12.08 7.41
C LEU A 304 3.89 10.96 8.44
N GLY A 305 5.08 10.43 8.66
CA GLY A 305 5.40 9.38 9.60
C GLY A 305 6.78 8.83 9.35
N THR A 306 7.23 7.96 10.25
CA THR A 306 8.52 7.29 10.18
C THR A 306 8.38 5.85 10.63
N LEU A 307 8.91 4.91 9.85
CA LEU A 307 9.08 3.52 10.23
C LEU A 307 10.38 3.34 11.01
N PHE A 308 10.34 2.56 12.07
CA PHE A 308 11.51 2.12 12.82
C PHE A 308 12.03 0.82 12.20
N SER A 309 12.63 0.94 11.01
CA SER A 309 12.87 -0.20 10.11
C SER A 309 13.68 -1.32 10.76
N SER A 310 14.77 -0.99 11.49
CA SER A 310 15.60 -1.96 12.20
C SER A 310 14.96 -2.49 13.49
N ALA A 311 14.11 -1.68 14.15
CA ALA A 311 13.37 -2.13 15.34
C ALA A 311 12.16 -3.00 14.96
N LEU A 312 11.66 -2.90 13.73
CA LEU A 312 10.53 -3.68 13.23
C LEU A 312 10.96 -5.02 12.65
N PHE A 313 12.05 -5.03 11.89
CA PHE A 313 12.62 -6.23 11.25
C PHE A 313 14.12 -6.31 11.52
N THR A 314 14.59 -7.49 11.88
CA THR A 314 16.03 -7.77 12.05
C THR A 314 16.78 -7.65 10.72
N GLY A 315 18.09 -7.40 10.78
CA GLY A 315 18.95 -7.36 9.59
C GLY A 315 18.81 -6.11 8.71
N ARG A 316 18.13 -5.05 9.19
CA ARG A 316 17.94 -3.79 8.44
C ARG A 316 19.05 -2.77 8.66
N ALA A 317 19.84 -2.88 9.73
CA ALA A 317 20.92 -1.99 10.06
C ALA A 317 22.13 -2.77 10.59
N PRO A 318 23.34 -2.21 10.53
CA PRO A 318 24.51 -2.74 11.23
C PRO A 318 24.29 -2.78 12.76
N ASP A 319 25.04 -3.62 13.45
CA ASP A 319 24.95 -3.74 14.91
C ASP A 319 25.21 -2.38 15.60
N GLY A 320 24.38 -2.07 16.59
CA GLY A 320 24.43 -0.81 17.34
C GLY A 320 23.88 0.40 16.59
N GLN A 321 23.30 0.21 15.41
CA GLN A 321 22.70 1.26 14.61
C GLN A 321 21.19 1.05 14.45
N ALA A 322 20.44 2.14 14.46
CA ALA A 322 19.02 2.16 14.13
C ALA A 322 18.80 2.75 12.74
N LEU A 323 18.00 2.08 11.91
CA LEU A 323 17.52 2.57 10.63
C LEU A 323 16.11 3.11 10.75
N LEU A 324 15.91 4.36 10.32
CA LEU A 324 14.63 5.04 10.25
C LEU A 324 14.28 5.35 8.80
N THR A 325 13.06 5.01 8.37
CA THR A 325 12.54 5.36 7.04
C THR A 325 11.41 6.37 7.19
N SER A 326 11.65 7.61 6.78
CA SER A 326 10.76 8.74 6.92
C SER A 326 10.09 9.11 5.61
N PHE A 327 8.85 9.62 5.70
CA PHE A 327 8.04 10.01 4.55
C PHE A 327 7.66 11.48 4.64
N VAL A 328 7.89 12.24 3.55
CA VAL A 328 7.55 13.67 3.44
C VAL A 328 6.79 13.92 2.14
N GLY A 329 5.86 14.87 2.13
CA GLY A 329 5.09 15.24 0.93
C GLY A 329 3.63 14.79 0.98
N GLY A 330 3.22 13.93 0.04
CA GLY A 330 1.83 13.49 -0.10
C GLY A 330 0.92 14.59 -0.64
N ALA A 331 -0.39 14.37 -0.53
CA ALA A 331 -1.42 15.28 -1.03
C ALA A 331 -1.47 16.63 -0.30
N PHE A 332 -0.91 16.70 0.92
CA PHE A 332 -0.91 17.95 1.72
C PHE A 332 0.28 18.87 1.40
N GLU A 333 1.38 18.30 0.91
CA GLU A 333 2.60 19.04 0.62
C GLU A 333 3.25 18.49 -0.65
N PRO A 334 2.53 18.55 -1.80
CA PRO A 334 2.97 17.92 -3.04
C PRO A 334 4.31 18.48 -3.55
N ASP A 335 4.62 19.73 -3.20
CA ASP A 335 5.85 20.39 -3.64
C ASP A 335 7.11 19.89 -2.91
N ALA A 336 6.98 19.08 -1.85
CA ALA A 336 8.13 18.54 -1.13
C ALA A 336 9.07 17.72 -2.03
N VAL A 337 8.56 17.10 -3.10
CA VAL A 337 9.40 16.38 -4.07
C VAL A 337 10.33 17.29 -4.87
N THR A 338 10.08 18.60 -4.87
CA THR A 338 10.90 19.62 -5.55
C THR A 338 11.86 20.34 -4.61
N TRP A 339 11.81 20.08 -3.30
CA TRP A 339 12.75 20.68 -2.36
C TRP A 339 14.18 20.19 -2.64
N SER A 340 15.17 21.02 -2.32
CA SER A 340 16.55 20.58 -2.41
C SER A 340 16.85 19.45 -1.40
N ASP A 341 17.91 18.70 -1.64
CA ASP A 341 18.33 17.61 -0.74
C ASP A 341 18.66 18.15 0.65
N GLU A 342 19.33 19.30 0.72
CA GLU A 342 19.69 19.97 1.97
C GLU A 342 18.43 20.30 2.80
N ARG A 343 17.39 20.88 2.16
CA ARG A 343 16.13 21.20 2.83
C ARG A 343 15.42 19.95 3.34
N ILE A 344 15.42 18.88 2.54
CA ILE A 344 14.82 17.60 2.96
C ILE A 344 15.55 17.06 4.18
N TRP A 345 16.88 17.02 4.14
CA TRP A 345 17.69 16.49 5.23
C TRP A 345 17.56 17.34 6.50
N GLU A 346 17.61 18.66 6.39
CA GLU A 346 17.40 19.56 7.51
C GLU A 346 16.03 19.31 8.17
N THR A 347 14.97 19.23 7.35
CA THR A 347 13.61 18.94 7.82
C THR A 347 13.53 17.59 8.50
N VAL A 348 13.93 16.53 7.83
CA VAL A 348 13.80 15.15 8.35
C VAL A 348 14.63 14.95 9.61
N CYS A 349 15.89 15.37 9.63
CA CYS A 349 16.77 15.13 10.76
C CYS A 349 16.36 15.99 11.98
N SER A 350 16.00 17.26 11.78
CA SER A 350 15.56 18.11 12.90
C SER A 350 14.25 17.63 13.51
N GLU A 351 13.28 17.25 12.69
CA GLU A 351 11.99 16.75 13.16
C GLU A 351 12.10 15.38 13.83
N LEU A 352 12.93 14.47 13.31
CA LEU A 352 13.20 13.19 13.97
C LEU A 352 13.83 13.39 15.36
N LYS A 353 14.83 14.28 15.46
CA LYS A 353 15.43 14.64 16.74
C LYS A 353 14.40 15.18 17.72
N GLN A 354 13.53 16.06 17.25
CA GLN A 354 12.43 16.62 18.06
C GLN A 354 11.44 15.56 18.51
N VAL A 355 10.96 14.71 17.58
CA VAL A 355 9.90 13.72 17.85
C VAL A 355 10.38 12.58 18.72
N LEU A 356 11.61 12.11 18.49
CA LEU A 356 12.20 10.95 19.18
C LEU A 356 13.03 11.36 20.42
N HIS A 357 13.28 12.66 20.62
CA HIS A 357 14.09 13.20 21.71
C HIS A 357 15.48 12.56 21.79
N THR A 358 16.13 12.36 20.63
CA THR A 358 17.46 11.75 20.55
C THR A 358 18.55 12.73 21.01
N SER A 359 19.63 12.20 21.60
CA SER A 359 20.80 13.01 22.00
C SER A 359 21.58 13.51 20.78
N GLU A 360 21.63 12.70 19.73
CA GLU A 360 22.35 13.00 18.50
C GLU A 360 21.40 13.37 17.36
N MET A 361 21.95 13.98 16.30
CA MET A 361 21.24 14.28 15.07
C MET A 361 21.24 13.02 14.19
N PRO A 362 20.08 12.63 13.58
CA PRO A 362 20.07 11.55 12.60
C PRO A 362 21.01 11.84 11.43
N GLU A 363 21.74 10.81 11.00
CA GLU A 363 22.63 10.89 9.86
C GLU A 363 21.90 10.50 8.56
N PRO A 364 21.95 11.33 7.50
CA PRO A 364 21.43 11.00 6.18
C PRO A 364 22.11 9.76 5.57
N ILE A 365 21.33 8.82 5.06
CA ILE A 365 21.85 7.68 4.29
C ILE A 365 21.54 7.85 2.81
N ALA A 366 20.28 7.91 2.47
CA ALA A 366 19.82 8.05 1.08
C ALA A 366 18.37 8.54 1.03
N LEU A 367 18.00 9.19 -0.06
CA LEU A 367 16.62 9.61 -0.33
C LEU A 367 16.19 9.23 -1.75
N LEU A 368 14.88 9.01 -1.91
CA LEU A 368 14.25 8.77 -3.19
C LEU A 368 12.99 9.63 -3.34
N ARG A 369 12.85 10.26 -4.50
CA ARG A 369 11.67 11.06 -4.86
C ARG A 369 10.75 10.29 -5.78
N HIS A 370 9.53 10.09 -5.35
CA HIS A 370 8.46 9.57 -6.20
C HIS A 370 7.53 10.72 -6.59
N THR A 371 7.67 11.27 -7.76
CA THR A 371 6.80 12.35 -8.26
C THR A 371 5.35 11.89 -8.46
N ARG A 372 5.13 10.59 -8.64
CA ARG A 372 3.84 9.93 -8.76
C ARG A 372 3.90 8.61 -7.99
N ALA A 373 3.75 8.68 -6.64
CA ALA A 373 3.93 7.53 -5.77
C ALA A 373 2.67 6.66 -5.65
N ILE A 374 1.59 7.20 -5.11
CA ILE A 374 0.43 6.41 -4.71
C ILE A 374 -0.83 6.92 -5.40
N PRO A 375 -1.57 6.06 -6.15
CA PRO A 375 -2.81 6.44 -6.79
C PRO A 375 -3.87 6.82 -5.75
N GLN A 376 -4.65 7.86 -6.04
CA GLN A 376 -5.62 8.43 -5.14
C GLN A 376 -7.03 7.96 -5.52
N TYR A 377 -7.67 7.19 -4.64
CA TYR A 377 -9.05 6.72 -4.79
C TYR A 377 -10.03 7.80 -4.37
N ARG A 378 -10.25 8.77 -5.24
CA ARG A 378 -11.11 9.93 -4.98
C ARG A 378 -12.59 9.57 -5.01
N ILE A 379 -13.42 10.46 -4.48
CA ILE A 379 -14.89 10.38 -4.63
C ILE A 379 -15.22 10.17 -6.11
N GLY A 380 -16.06 9.18 -6.42
CA GLY A 380 -16.35 8.77 -7.79
C GLY A 380 -15.41 7.68 -8.37
N HIS A 381 -14.50 7.13 -7.57
CA HIS A 381 -13.55 6.10 -8.02
C HIS A 381 -14.26 4.84 -8.55
N GLU A 382 -15.32 4.37 -7.89
CA GLU A 382 -16.07 3.18 -8.35
C GLU A 382 -16.71 3.42 -9.71
N GLN A 383 -17.27 4.63 -9.93
CA GLN A 383 -17.85 5.03 -11.22
C GLN A 383 -16.78 5.13 -12.30
N TRP A 384 -15.59 5.63 -11.95
CA TRP A 384 -14.47 5.66 -12.88
C TRP A 384 -14.00 4.24 -13.25
N VAL A 385 -13.88 3.32 -12.29
CA VAL A 385 -13.56 1.91 -12.56
C VAL A 385 -14.58 1.26 -13.46
N ALA A 386 -15.88 1.51 -13.22
CA ALA A 386 -16.97 1.00 -14.06
C ALA A 386 -16.89 1.54 -15.50
N ALA A 387 -16.60 2.84 -15.66
CA ALA A 387 -16.43 3.45 -16.98
C ALA A 387 -15.20 2.88 -17.72
N LEU A 388 -14.10 2.63 -17.01
CA LEU A 388 -12.92 2.00 -17.57
C LEU A 388 -13.21 0.56 -18.04
N ARG A 389 -13.92 -0.23 -17.24
CA ARG A 389 -14.32 -1.59 -17.59
C ARG A 389 -15.22 -1.62 -18.83
N LEU A 390 -16.20 -0.73 -18.88
CA LEU A 390 -17.08 -0.60 -20.04
C LEU A 390 -16.30 -0.22 -21.32
N ALA A 391 -15.31 0.67 -21.20
CA ALA A 391 -14.46 1.02 -22.33
C ALA A 391 -13.52 -0.13 -22.76
N LEU A 392 -13.13 -1.01 -21.84
CA LEU A 392 -12.36 -2.22 -22.17
C LEU A 392 -13.19 -3.28 -22.90
N GLU A 393 -14.51 -3.36 -22.67
CA GLU A 393 -15.39 -4.24 -23.43
C GLU A 393 -15.42 -3.92 -24.92
N GLU A 394 -15.18 -2.64 -25.29
CA GLU A 394 -15.05 -2.19 -26.68
C GLU A 394 -13.69 -2.56 -27.32
N THR A 395 -12.76 -3.17 -26.55
CA THR A 395 -11.39 -3.47 -26.98
C THR A 395 -11.01 -4.92 -26.69
N PRO A 396 -11.58 -5.90 -27.42
CA PRO A 396 -11.31 -7.32 -27.21
C PRO A 396 -9.82 -7.65 -27.20
N GLY A 397 -9.39 -8.50 -26.28
CA GLY A 397 -7.99 -8.90 -26.10
C GLY A 397 -7.12 -7.90 -25.31
N LEU A 398 -7.65 -6.73 -24.90
CA LEU A 398 -6.94 -5.80 -24.05
C LEU A 398 -7.46 -5.88 -22.60
N PHE A 399 -6.54 -6.03 -21.65
CA PHE A 399 -6.81 -6.11 -20.21
C PHE A 399 -5.96 -5.12 -19.44
N ILE A 400 -6.46 -4.67 -18.29
CA ILE A 400 -5.73 -3.77 -17.39
C ILE A 400 -5.82 -4.33 -15.96
N THR A 401 -4.69 -4.42 -15.27
CA THR A 401 -4.63 -4.76 -13.83
C THR A 401 -3.50 -4.01 -13.17
N ALA A 402 -3.81 -3.20 -12.16
CA ALA A 402 -2.82 -2.41 -11.42
C ALA A 402 -3.39 -1.85 -10.12
N ASN A 403 -2.51 -1.31 -9.29
CA ASN A 403 -2.82 -0.78 -7.96
C ASN A 403 -3.77 0.44 -7.95
N TYR A 404 -4.09 1.02 -9.08
CA TYR A 404 -5.04 2.13 -9.19
C TYR A 404 -6.50 1.70 -9.41
N LEU A 405 -6.78 0.39 -9.46
CA LEU A 405 -8.13 -0.15 -9.66
C LEU A 405 -8.81 -0.51 -8.32
N GLU A 406 -8.31 -1.55 -7.64
CA GLU A 406 -8.98 -2.16 -6.49
C GLU A 406 -7.99 -2.51 -5.35
N GLY A 407 -7.38 -1.52 -4.74
CA GLY A 407 -6.45 -1.70 -3.62
C GLY A 407 -4.98 -1.57 -3.99
N VAL A 408 -4.30 -0.74 -3.19
CA VAL A 408 -2.88 -0.37 -3.41
C VAL A 408 -1.90 -1.36 -2.76
N SER A 409 -2.38 -2.31 -1.96
CA SER A 409 -1.51 -3.23 -1.22
C SER A 409 -0.96 -4.35 -2.09
N VAL A 410 0.21 -4.88 -1.72
CA VAL A 410 0.83 -6.02 -2.40
C VAL A 410 -0.14 -7.22 -2.52
N PRO A 411 -0.85 -7.66 -1.46
CA PRO A 411 -1.83 -8.72 -1.60
C PRO A 411 -2.98 -8.41 -2.56
N ALA A 412 -3.49 -7.18 -2.55
CA ALA A 412 -4.55 -6.78 -3.48
C ALA A 412 -4.08 -6.82 -4.94
N CYS A 413 -2.85 -6.39 -5.21
CA CYS A 413 -2.24 -6.46 -6.54
C CYS A 413 -2.05 -7.91 -7.02
N ILE A 414 -1.69 -8.82 -6.11
CA ILE A 414 -1.59 -10.26 -6.41
C ILE A 414 -2.96 -10.81 -6.82
N GLU A 415 -3.98 -10.59 -6.00
CA GLU A 415 -5.34 -11.06 -6.26
C GLU A 415 -5.93 -10.50 -7.55
N GLN A 416 -5.68 -9.22 -7.85
CA GLN A 416 -6.12 -8.59 -9.10
C GLN A 416 -5.41 -9.20 -10.32
N GLY A 417 -4.10 -9.40 -10.24
CA GLY A 417 -3.31 -10.04 -11.30
C GLY A 417 -3.84 -11.43 -11.66
N GLU A 418 -4.15 -12.24 -10.66
CA GLU A 418 -4.71 -13.58 -10.86
C GLU A 418 -6.13 -13.56 -11.43
N ARG A 419 -6.98 -12.65 -10.96
CA ARG A 419 -8.32 -12.48 -11.56
C ARG A 419 -8.24 -12.10 -13.03
N THR A 420 -7.31 -11.22 -13.38
CA THR A 420 -7.07 -10.83 -14.77
C THR A 420 -6.57 -12.00 -15.60
N ALA A 421 -5.69 -12.85 -15.07
CA ALA A 421 -5.24 -14.06 -15.75
C ALA A 421 -6.40 -15.03 -16.09
N HIS A 422 -7.36 -15.16 -15.17
CA HIS A 422 -8.58 -15.95 -15.44
C HIS A 422 -9.41 -15.32 -16.56
N ALA A 423 -9.62 -14.01 -16.57
CA ALA A 423 -10.35 -13.33 -17.63
C ALA A 423 -9.66 -13.49 -19.01
N VAL A 424 -8.32 -13.40 -19.04
CA VAL A 424 -7.51 -13.68 -20.25
C VAL A 424 -7.72 -15.11 -20.72
N ALA A 425 -7.67 -16.09 -19.79
CA ALA A 425 -7.87 -17.51 -20.14
C ALA A 425 -9.27 -17.79 -20.69
N GLU A 426 -10.29 -17.13 -20.18
CA GLU A 426 -11.65 -17.23 -20.71
C GLU A 426 -11.78 -16.60 -22.11
N TYR A 427 -11.16 -15.45 -22.32
CA TYR A 427 -11.13 -14.78 -23.63
C TYR A 427 -10.49 -15.68 -24.69
N LEU A 428 -9.29 -16.22 -24.43
CA LEU A 428 -8.57 -17.09 -25.35
C LEU A 428 -9.31 -18.39 -25.69
N ARG A 429 -10.17 -18.89 -24.79
CA ARG A 429 -11.01 -20.08 -25.06
C ARG A 429 -12.22 -19.77 -25.95
N ARG A 430 -12.70 -18.54 -25.96
CA ARG A 430 -13.83 -18.13 -26.81
C ARG A 430 -13.38 -17.86 -28.25
N ASP A 431 -12.13 -17.46 -28.43
CA ASP A 431 -11.53 -17.13 -29.74
C ASP A 431 -10.80 -18.34 -30.38
N ALA A 432 -10.73 -19.49 -29.71
CA ALA A 432 -10.16 -20.74 -30.21
C ALA A 432 -11.24 -21.69 -30.75
#